data_de2502d82d7493307320d84c3987463f
#
_entry.id   de2502d82d7493307320d84c3987463f
#
_cell.length_a   1.000
_cell.length_b   1.000
_cell.length_c   1.000
_cell.angle_alpha   90.00
_cell.angle_beta   90.00
_cell.angle_gamma   90.00
#
_symmetry.space_group_name_H-M   'P 1'
#
loop_
_entity.id
_entity.type
_entity.pdbx_description
1 polymer ?
#
loop_
_entity_poly.entity_id
_entity_poly.type
_entity_poly.pdbx_seq_one_letter_code
_entity_poly.pdbx_strand_id
1 'polypeptide(L)'
;MDDVTDDVVADDVVADVAFVALGSNVGDRRKHLSDALNRIGAIPGVVILAASRVEETEPIGPVAQGPYLNQMVALRTSLSPPRLLAALNEAEREGGRVRTVRWGPRTIDLDIVRYAHTTWSSPELQVPHRELDNRDFWQRELAELAEVAI
;
A
#
# COMPACT_ATOMS: atom_id res chain seq x y z
N MET A 1 -11.54 28.67 1.76
CA MET A 1 -11.22 28.61 1.91
C MET A 1 -10.79 28.76 2.12
N ASP A 2 -10.63 28.47 2.21
CA ASP A 2 -10.10 28.45 2.34
C ASP A 2 -9.64 28.30 2.35
N ASP A 3 -9.42 28.16 2.56
CA ASP A 3 -8.81 28.00 2.61
C ASP A 3 -8.64 27.43 2.73
N VAL A 4 -8.73 27.59 3.20
CA VAL A 4 -8.46 26.84 3.12
C VAL A 4 -8.10 26.06 2.72
N THR A 5 -8.00 25.93 3.35
CA THR A 5 -7.69 24.95 2.36
C THR A 5 -6.46 25.17 1.51
N ASP A 6 -5.86 26.24 1.49
CA ASP A 6 -4.86 26.54 0.47
C ASP A 6 -3.63 25.66 0.55
N ASP A 7 -3.12 25.42 1.73
CA ASP A 7 -1.97 24.54 1.89
C ASP A 7 -2.32 23.09 1.61
N VAL A 8 -3.55 22.71 1.89
CA VAL A 8 -4.02 21.38 1.53
C VAL A 8 -4.07 21.25 0.02
N VAL A 9 -4.52 22.29 -0.66
CA VAL A 9 -4.60 22.29 -2.11
C VAL A 9 -3.22 22.10 -2.73
N ALA A 10 -2.18 22.67 -2.13
CA ALA A 10 -0.82 22.55 -2.67
C ALA A 10 -0.38 21.07 -2.75
N ASP A 11 -0.84 20.21 -1.83
CA ASP A 11 -0.48 18.80 -1.85
C ASP A 11 -1.44 17.96 -2.68
N ASP A 12 -2.67 18.44 -2.91
CA ASP A 12 -3.74 17.62 -3.46
C ASP A 12 -4.21 18.11 -4.82
N VAL A 13 -3.43 18.94 -5.49
CA VAL A 13 -3.87 19.57 -6.73
C VAL A 13 -3.92 18.60 -7.90
N VAL A 14 -2.95 17.69 -7.98
CA VAL A 14 -2.81 16.81 -9.14
C VAL A 14 -3.00 15.37 -8.69
N ALA A 15 -4.00 14.73 -9.27
CA ALA A 15 -4.21 13.32 -9.03
C ALA A 15 -3.16 12.48 -9.72
N ASP A 16 -2.73 11.42 -9.09
CA ASP A 16 -1.78 10.46 -9.64
C ASP A 16 -2.29 9.07 -9.35
N VAL A 17 -1.66 8.08 -9.94
CA VAL A 17 -1.96 6.69 -9.64
C VAL A 17 -0.88 6.15 -8.72
N ALA A 18 -1.30 5.58 -7.60
CA ALA A 18 -0.40 4.97 -6.65
C ALA A 18 -0.67 3.47 -6.60
N PHE A 19 0.38 2.70 -6.39
CA PHE A 19 0.30 1.25 -6.25
C PHE A 19 0.68 0.89 -4.83
N VAL A 20 -0.23 0.20 -4.14
CA VAL A 20 -0.06 -0.18 -2.73
C VAL A 20 -0.10 -1.69 -2.63
N ALA A 21 0.90 -2.27 -1.98
CA ALA A 21 0.97 -3.70 -1.75
C ALA A 21 0.33 -4.03 -0.41
N LEU A 22 -0.49 -5.07 -0.40
CA LEU A 22 -1.12 -5.60 0.80
C LEU A 22 -0.55 -6.98 1.08
N GLY A 23 -0.30 -7.29 2.35
CA GLY A 23 0.18 -8.61 2.74
C GLY A 23 -0.31 -9.00 4.11
N SER A 24 -0.62 -10.28 4.29
CA SER A 24 -1.04 -10.83 5.57
C SER A 24 -0.57 -12.28 5.70
N ASN A 25 -0.03 -12.64 6.86
CA ASN A 25 0.36 -14.04 7.09
C ASN A 25 -0.08 -14.55 8.46
N VAL A 26 -1.04 -13.89 9.10
CA VAL A 26 -1.56 -14.27 10.42
C VAL A 26 -3.09 -14.27 10.37
N GLY A 27 -3.68 -15.30 10.95
CA GLY A 27 -5.13 -15.39 11.11
C GLY A 27 -5.86 -15.60 9.80
N ASP A 28 -7.02 -15.00 9.65
CA ASP A 28 -7.82 -15.09 8.44
C ASP A 28 -7.27 -14.10 7.40
N ARG A 29 -6.26 -14.54 6.67
CA ARG A 29 -5.50 -13.69 5.75
C ARG A 29 -6.39 -13.06 4.68
N ARG A 30 -7.31 -13.82 4.09
CA ARG A 30 -8.20 -13.28 3.05
C ARG A 30 -9.10 -12.20 3.61
N LYS A 31 -9.62 -12.40 4.81
CA LYS A 31 -10.45 -11.39 5.44
C LYS A 31 -9.65 -10.13 5.73
N HIS A 32 -8.41 -10.29 6.20
CA HIS A 32 -7.55 -9.13 6.46
C HIS A 32 -7.29 -8.32 5.19
N LEU A 33 -7.08 -8.98 4.05
CA LEU A 33 -6.91 -8.28 2.78
C LEU A 33 -8.18 -7.55 2.36
N SER A 34 -9.32 -8.23 2.47
CA SER A 34 -10.60 -7.64 2.10
C SER A 34 -10.94 -6.43 2.98
N ASP A 35 -10.74 -6.56 4.29
CA ASP A 35 -10.98 -5.45 5.21
C ASP A 35 -10.05 -4.28 4.91
N ALA A 36 -8.79 -4.56 4.57
CA ALA A 36 -7.83 -3.51 4.23
C ALA A 36 -8.25 -2.77 2.97
N LEU A 37 -8.73 -3.48 1.95
CA LEU A 37 -9.22 -2.83 0.74
C LEU A 37 -10.39 -1.88 1.07
N ASN A 38 -11.29 -2.30 1.94
CA ASN A 38 -12.40 -1.45 2.34
C ASN A 38 -11.92 -0.21 3.07
N ARG A 39 -10.91 -0.36 3.94
CA ARG A 39 -10.36 0.79 4.65
C ARG A 39 -9.64 1.75 3.72
N ILE A 40 -8.88 1.21 2.77
CA ILE A 40 -8.18 2.03 1.78
C ILE A 40 -9.20 2.81 0.94
N GLY A 41 -10.26 2.15 0.49
CA GLY A 41 -11.28 2.80 -0.32
C GLY A 41 -12.04 3.88 0.41
N ALA A 42 -11.99 3.89 1.74
CA ALA A 42 -12.66 4.91 2.56
C ALA A 42 -11.76 6.11 2.87
N ILE A 43 -10.48 6.07 2.48
CA ILE A 43 -9.58 7.20 2.73
C ILE A 43 -10.00 8.37 1.85
N PRO A 44 -10.22 9.56 2.44
CA PRO A 44 -10.52 10.74 1.62
C PRO A 44 -9.39 11.03 0.64
N GLY A 45 -9.73 11.28 -0.61
CA GLY A 45 -8.75 11.54 -1.64
C GLY A 45 -8.22 10.30 -2.34
N VAL A 46 -8.82 9.14 -2.07
CA VAL A 46 -8.41 7.87 -2.66
C VAL A 46 -9.60 7.19 -3.33
N VAL A 47 -9.38 6.71 -4.55
CA VAL A 47 -10.35 5.88 -5.27
C VAL A 47 -9.64 4.62 -5.73
N ILE A 48 -10.17 3.46 -5.39
CA ILE A 48 -9.61 2.19 -5.86
C ILE A 48 -9.97 2.01 -7.33
N LEU A 49 -8.96 1.80 -8.17
CA LEU A 49 -9.16 1.58 -9.60
C LEU A 49 -9.24 0.10 -9.92
N ALA A 50 -8.38 -0.70 -9.33
CA ALA A 50 -8.31 -2.12 -9.59
C ALA A 50 -7.45 -2.81 -8.54
N ALA A 51 -7.65 -4.11 -8.39
CA ALA A 51 -6.82 -4.93 -7.51
C ALA A 51 -6.34 -6.14 -8.30
N SER A 52 -5.11 -6.56 -8.03
CA SER A 52 -4.55 -7.76 -8.64
C SER A 52 -5.20 -8.99 -8.00
N ARG A 53 -4.98 -10.15 -8.62
CA ARG A 53 -5.33 -11.40 -7.94
C ARG A 53 -4.49 -11.54 -6.69
N VAL A 54 -4.99 -12.36 -5.76
CA VAL A 54 -4.30 -12.70 -4.52
C VAL A 54 -3.35 -13.86 -4.81
N GLU A 55 -2.09 -13.75 -4.34
CA GLU A 55 -1.15 -14.86 -4.50
C GLU A 55 -0.45 -15.14 -3.17
N GLU A 56 -0.02 -16.38 -3.00
CA GLU A 56 0.68 -16.80 -1.81
C GLU A 56 2.19 -16.78 -2.06
N THR A 57 2.94 -16.22 -1.11
CA THR A 57 4.40 -16.15 -1.23
C THR A 57 5.05 -16.55 0.08
N GLU A 58 6.30 -17.02 -0.02
CA GLU A 58 7.07 -17.37 1.15
C GLU A 58 7.51 -16.11 1.90
N PRO A 59 7.59 -16.18 3.23
CA PRO A 59 8.04 -15.01 4.00
C PRO A 59 9.50 -14.70 3.70
N ILE A 60 9.83 -13.40 3.81
CA ILE A 60 11.18 -12.90 3.59
C ILE A 60 11.80 -12.67 4.97
N GLY A 61 13.07 -13.06 5.12
CA GLY A 61 13.80 -12.84 6.36
C GLY A 61 13.98 -14.12 7.17
N PRO A 62 14.69 -14.04 8.30
CA PRO A 62 15.14 -15.22 9.03
C PRO A 62 14.12 -15.79 10.01
N VAL A 63 13.02 -15.11 10.28
CA VAL A 63 12.04 -15.54 11.26
C VAL A 63 11.13 -16.59 10.65
N ALA A 64 11.01 -17.76 11.31
CA ALA A 64 10.11 -18.81 10.87
C ALA A 64 8.66 -18.37 11.06
N GLN A 65 7.87 -18.45 9.98
CA GLN A 65 6.48 -18.01 9.99
C GLN A 65 5.77 -18.58 8.77
N GLY A 66 4.44 -18.46 8.73
CA GLY A 66 3.64 -18.96 7.63
C GLY A 66 3.74 -18.07 6.40
N PRO A 67 3.30 -18.60 5.26
CA PRO A 67 3.35 -17.84 4.01
C PRO A 67 2.38 -16.65 4.02
N TYR A 68 2.71 -15.63 3.24
CA TYR A 68 1.87 -14.45 3.07
C TYR A 68 0.84 -14.69 1.97
N LEU A 69 -0.33 -14.08 2.14
CA LEU A 69 -1.17 -13.75 1.01
C LEU A 69 -0.88 -12.31 0.62
N ASN A 70 -0.67 -12.07 -0.67
CA ASN A 70 -0.30 -10.77 -1.20
C ASN A 70 -1.26 -10.32 -2.27
N GLN A 71 -1.46 -9.02 -2.36
CA GLN A 71 -2.29 -8.40 -3.38
C GLN A 71 -1.79 -6.98 -3.62
N MET A 72 -1.86 -6.52 -4.86
CA MET A 72 -1.53 -5.13 -5.20
C MET A 72 -2.82 -4.40 -5.56
N VAL A 73 -2.92 -3.14 -5.16
CA VAL A 73 -4.07 -2.32 -5.53
C VAL A 73 -3.58 -1.05 -6.22
N ALA A 74 -4.27 -0.67 -7.30
CA ALA A 74 -4.02 0.58 -7.98
C ALA A 74 -5.05 1.59 -7.50
N LEU A 75 -4.56 2.75 -7.08
CA LEU A 75 -5.38 3.83 -6.54
C LEU A 75 -5.24 5.07 -7.39
N ARG A 76 -6.32 5.80 -7.60
CA ARG A 76 -6.22 7.20 -7.99
C ARG A 76 -6.24 8.02 -6.71
N THR A 77 -5.28 8.91 -6.55
CA THR A 77 -5.19 9.68 -5.31
C THR A 77 -4.66 11.08 -5.57
N SER A 78 -5.19 12.03 -4.81
CA SER A 78 -4.66 13.38 -4.74
C SER A 78 -3.70 13.56 -3.57
N LEU A 79 -3.44 12.51 -2.80
CA LEU A 79 -2.56 12.58 -1.66
C LEU A 79 -1.10 12.47 -2.08
N SER A 80 -0.24 13.29 -1.50
CA SER A 80 1.20 13.14 -1.65
C SER A 80 1.66 11.84 -0.99
N PRO A 81 2.84 11.32 -1.36
CA PRO A 81 3.32 10.09 -0.73
C PRO A 81 3.34 10.11 0.80
N PRO A 82 3.83 11.15 1.48
CA PRO A 82 3.80 11.10 2.95
C PRO A 82 2.38 11.15 3.53
N ARG A 83 1.45 11.81 2.85
CA ARG A 83 0.06 11.85 3.32
C ARG A 83 -0.62 10.50 3.12
N LEU A 84 -0.35 9.86 1.99
CA LEU A 84 -0.86 8.50 1.77
C LEU A 84 -0.26 7.55 2.80
N LEU A 85 1.03 7.65 3.08
CA LEU A 85 1.68 6.81 4.08
C LEU A 85 0.98 6.93 5.43
N ALA A 86 0.70 8.16 5.86
CA ALA A 86 0.02 8.39 7.15
C ALA A 86 -1.35 7.71 7.19
N ALA A 87 -2.11 7.81 6.09
CA ALA A 87 -3.43 7.19 6.02
C ALA A 87 -3.34 5.66 6.02
N LEU A 88 -2.34 5.10 5.32
CA LEU A 88 -2.14 3.66 5.31
C LEU A 88 -1.70 3.14 6.68
N ASN A 89 -0.85 3.89 7.38
CA ASN A 89 -0.45 3.50 8.73
C ASN A 89 -1.66 3.46 9.67
N GLU A 90 -2.58 4.38 9.51
CA GLU A 90 -3.81 4.36 10.31
C GLU A 90 -4.67 3.15 9.95
N ALA A 91 -4.78 2.82 8.66
CA ALA A 91 -5.52 1.65 8.23
C ALA A 91 -4.92 0.36 8.79
N GLU A 92 -3.58 0.29 8.86
CA GLU A 92 -2.91 -0.86 9.49
C GLU A 92 -3.29 -0.98 10.96
N ARG A 93 -3.28 0.14 11.68
CA ARG A 93 -3.67 0.12 13.11
C ARG A 93 -5.11 -0.35 13.28
N GLU A 94 -6.00 0.13 12.44
CA GLU A 94 -7.41 -0.29 12.48
C GLU A 94 -7.57 -1.76 12.15
N GLY A 95 -6.64 -2.30 11.35
CA GLY A 95 -6.62 -3.72 11.02
C GLY A 95 -6.03 -4.61 12.09
N GLY A 96 -5.61 -4.04 13.22
CA GLY A 96 -5.08 -4.83 14.31
C GLY A 96 -3.60 -5.15 14.19
N ARG A 97 -2.85 -4.41 13.35
CA ARG A 97 -1.43 -4.64 13.21
C ARG A 97 -0.70 -4.33 14.51
N VAL A 98 0.05 -5.30 15.01
CA VAL A 98 0.87 -5.15 16.20
C VAL A 98 2.31 -5.48 15.84
N ARG A 99 3.22 -4.54 16.10
CA ARG A 99 4.63 -4.81 15.88
C ARG A 99 5.16 -5.69 16.98
N THR A 100 5.70 -6.85 16.62
CA THR A 100 6.31 -7.75 17.56
C THR A 100 7.81 -7.81 17.31
N VAL A 101 8.23 -8.49 16.22
CA VAL A 101 9.63 -8.59 15.87
C VAL A 101 9.80 -8.15 14.42
N ARG A 102 10.95 -7.58 14.11
CA ARG A 102 11.30 -7.25 12.73
C ARG A 102 11.26 -8.53 11.89
N TRP A 103 10.68 -8.44 10.69
CA TRP A 103 10.49 -9.56 9.77
C TRP A 103 9.53 -10.63 10.29
N GLY A 104 8.87 -10.38 11.43
CA GLY A 104 7.93 -11.33 12.01
C GLY A 104 6.54 -11.26 11.39
N PRO A 105 5.62 -12.08 11.92
CA PRO A 105 4.25 -12.16 11.38
C PRO A 105 3.51 -10.82 11.43
N ARG A 106 2.65 -10.61 10.44
CA ARG A 106 1.85 -9.38 10.30
C ARG A 106 0.41 -9.73 10.01
N THR A 107 -0.51 -9.12 10.78
CA THR A 107 -1.94 -9.18 10.48
C THR A 107 -2.21 -8.55 9.13
N ILE A 108 -1.66 -7.36 8.91
CA ILE A 108 -1.76 -6.66 7.63
C ILE A 108 -0.58 -5.71 7.48
N ASP A 109 0.03 -5.73 6.30
CA ASP A 109 1.05 -4.77 5.89
C ASP A 109 0.55 -4.03 4.69
N LEU A 110 0.72 -2.72 4.68
CA LEU A 110 0.37 -1.87 3.55
C LEU A 110 1.61 -1.06 3.18
N ASP A 111 2.12 -1.27 1.96
CA ASP A 111 3.33 -0.60 1.49
C ASP A 111 3.05 0.18 0.23
N ILE A 112 3.46 1.44 0.20
CA ILE A 112 3.46 2.20 -1.05
C ILE A 112 4.61 1.68 -1.91
N VAL A 113 4.25 1.11 -3.07
CA VAL A 113 5.26 0.54 -3.96
C VAL A 113 5.77 1.58 -4.94
N ARG A 114 4.85 2.32 -5.57
CA ARG A 114 5.23 3.41 -6.47
C ARG A 114 4.03 4.29 -6.80
N TYR A 115 4.34 5.48 -7.30
CA TYR A 115 3.38 6.36 -7.98
C TYR A 115 3.73 6.35 -9.46
N ALA A 116 2.74 6.59 -10.31
CA ALA A 116 2.99 6.62 -11.75
C ALA A 116 3.87 7.81 -12.15
N HIS A 117 3.67 8.97 -11.53
CA HIS A 117 4.33 10.20 -11.95
C HIS A 117 4.99 10.96 -10.81
N THR A 118 5.10 10.37 -9.62
CA THR A 118 5.64 11.04 -8.44
C THR A 118 6.75 10.20 -7.83
N THR A 119 7.84 10.85 -7.44
CA THR A 119 8.89 10.20 -6.67
C THR A 119 9.01 10.90 -5.32
N TRP A 120 9.57 10.18 -4.36
CA TRP A 120 9.76 10.72 -3.01
C TRP A 120 10.93 10.04 -2.35
N SER A 121 11.66 10.77 -1.50
CA SER A 121 12.75 10.18 -0.75
C SER A 121 12.88 10.91 0.58
N SER A 122 12.69 10.15 1.66
CA SER A 122 12.87 10.63 3.02
C SER A 122 13.31 9.45 3.87
N PRO A 123 13.74 9.69 5.12
CA PRO A 123 14.13 8.57 5.98
C PRO A 123 13.04 7.53 6.18
N GLU A 124 11.77 7.95 6.15
CA GLU A 124 10.65 7.05 6.40
C GLU A 124 10.06 6.44 5.15
N LEU A 125 10.35 6.98 3.97
CA LEU A 125 9.61 6.60 2.78
C LEU A 125 10.44 6.80 1.52
N GLN A 126 10.51 5.75 0.70
CA GLN A 126 11.11 5.80 -0.63
C GLN A 126 10.04 5.44 -1.64
N VAL A 127 9.85 6.28 -2.67
CA VAL A 127 8.91 5.99 -3.78
C VAL A 127 9.67 6.22 -5.08
N PRO A 128 9.92 5.19 -5.89
CA PRO A 128 9.51 3.79 -5.75
C PRO A 128 10.16 3.12 -4.53
N HIS A 129 9.48 2.09 -4.02
CA HIS A 129 9.94 1.36 -2.85
C HIS A 129 11.30 0.73 -3.11
N ARG A 130 12.19 0.76 -2.10
CA ARG A 130 13.56 0.28 -2.26
C ARG A 130 13.63 -1.21 -2.58
N GLU A 131 12.62 -1.98 -2.18
CA GLU A 131 12.60 -3.43 -2.41
C GLU A 131 11.92 -3.84 -3.70
N LEU A 132 11.44 -2.88 -4.50
CA LEU A 132 10.68 -3.21 -5.70
C LEU A 132 11.47 -4.14 -6.64
N ASP A 133 12.74 -3.87 -6.85
CA ASP A 133 13.54 -4.66 -7.77
C ASP A 133 13.86 -6.06 -7.24
N ASN A 134 13.68 -6.28 -5.93
CA ASN A 134 14.01 -7.53 -5.27
C ASN A 134 12.78 -8.41 -5.02
N ARG A 135 11.59 -7.95 -5.36
CA ARG A 135 10.35 -8.70 -5.10
C ARG A 135 9.64 -9.00 -6.40
N ASP A 136 9.87 -10.20 -6.91
CA ASP A 136 9.30 -10.62 -8.18
C ASP A 136 7.78 -10.57 -8.16
N PHE A 137 7.16 -10.90 -7.03
CA PHE A 137 5.70 -10.90 -6.94
C PHE A 137 5.12 -9.50 -7.08
N TRP A 138 5.81 -8.47 -6.59
CA TRP A 138 5.38 -7.09 -6.81
C TRP A 138 5.44 -6.73 -8.28
N GLN A 139 6.48 -7.17 -8.97
CA GLN A 139 6.62 -6.89 -10.41
C GLN A 139 5.52 -7.57 -11.22
N ARG A 140 5.17 -8.81 -10.86
CA ARG A 140 4.07 -9.52 -11.52
C ARG A 140 2.75 -8.82 -11.29
N GLU A 141 2.49 -8.39 -10.06
CA GLU A 141 1.24 -7.73 -9.71
C GLU A 141 1.12 -6.37 -10.39
N LEU A 142 2.22 -5.63 -10.46
CA LEU A 142 2.24 -4.36 -11.19
C LEU A 142 1.96 -4.57 -12.67
N ALA A 143 2.54 -5.61 -13.26
CA ALA A 143 2.31 -5.91 -14.67
C ALA A 143 0.83 -6.24 -14.92
N GLU A 144 0.20 -6.95 -13.99
CA GLU A 144 -1.22 -7.25 -14.10
C GLU A 144 -2.07 -5.99 -14.10
N LEU A 145 -1.67 -4.96 -13.35
CA LEU A 145 -2.43 -3.72 -13.20
C LEU A 145 -2.05 -2.64 -14.19
N ALA A 146 -1.02 -2.86 -15.00
CA ALA A 146 -0.46 -1.80 -15.83
C ALA A 146 -1.49 -1.18 -16.79
N GLU A 147 -2.36 -1.99 -17.35
CA GLU A 147 -3.36 -1.50 -18.32
C GLU A 147 -4.46 -0.70 -17.66
N VAL A 148 -4.76 -1.00 -16.42
CA VAL A 148 -5.86 -0.36 -15.71
C VAL A 148 -5.44 1.00 -15.16
N ALA A 149 -4.17 1.15 -14.86
CA ALA A 149 -3.64 2.31 -14.15
C ALA A 149 -3.27 3.47 -15.07
N ILE A 150 -3.36 3.29 -16.34
CA ILE A 150 -2.89 4.33 -17.29
C ILE A 150 -4.04 5.09 -17.94
#